data_f6bb1031b29b5c3decf94a8d7cfda25c
#
_entry.id   f6bb1031b29b5c3decf94a8d7cfda25c
#
_cell.length_a   1.000
_cell.length_b   1.000
_cell.length_c   1.000
_cell.angle_alpha   90.00
_cell.angle_beta   90.00
_cell.angle_gamma   90.00
#
_symmetry.space_group_name_H-M   'P 1'
#
loop_
_entity.id
_entity.type
_entity.pdbx_description
1 polymer ?
#
loop_
_entity_poly.entity_id
_entity_poly.type
_entity_poly.pdbx_seq_one_letter_code
_entity_poly.pdbx_strand_id
1 'polypeptide(L)'
;MTHEETIRALDCLIVFLNRINTEKDLPYNLVDDIISRLRRMDISNTTIRAIANIKIESTGSLPQYCAELLHFEQEKENRNRRSIQSMIEILKVEQERHKQILIEEEKQKAIEEQTKNLELQEKAIAEQKEANRISKRALWFSAIATVASVIATVISIIALYK
;
A
#
# COMPACT_ATOMS: atom_id res chain seq x y z
N MET A 1 10.42 2.59 9.91
CA MET A 1 10.60 2.84 8.47
C MET A 1 9.30 2.48 7.78
N THR A 2 8.76 3.36 6.94
CA THR A 2 7.51 3.07 6.20
C THR A 2 7.77 2.08 5.06
N HIS A 3 6.72 1.42 4.53
CA HIS A 3 6.86 0.52 3.37
C HIS A 3 7.43 1.24 2.15
N GLU A 4 7.05 2.50 1.91
CA GLU A 4 7.61 3.32 0.84
C GLU A 4 9.11 3.58 1.00
N GLU A 5 9.55 3.93 2.22
CA GLU A 5 10.98 4.13 2.51
C GLU A 5 11.77 2.84 2.31
N THR A 6 11.20 1.70 2.70
CA THR A 6 11.81 0.37 2.49
C THR A 6 11.95 0.06 1.01
N ILE A 7 10.90 0.31 0.19
CA ILE A 7 10.94 0.11 -1.26
C ILE A 7 12.05 0.96 -1.90
N ARG A 8 12.15 2.24 -1.55
CA ARG A 8 13.20 3.15 -2.08
C ARG A 8 14.59 2.70 -1.67
N ALA A 9 14.76 2.25 -0.44
CA ALA A 9 16.05 1.77 0.05
C ALA A 9 16.47 0.46 -0.65
N LEU A 10 15.52 -0.45 -0.92
CA LEU A 10 15.76 -1.66 -1.72
C LEU A 10 16.12 -1.33 -3.17
N ASP A 11 15.46 -0.34 -3.78
CA ASP A 11 15.86 0.14 -5.12
C ASP A 11 17.30 0.61 -5.15
N CYS A 12 17.73 1.41 -4.17
CA CYS A 12 19.10 1.88 -4.08
C CYS A 12 20.09 0.70 -3.95
N LEU A 13 19.75 -0.33 -3.16
CA LEU A 13 20.60 -1.52 -3.02
C LEU A 13 20.67 -2.34 -4.31
N ILE A 14 19.56 -2.49 -5.02
CA ILE A 14 19.50 -3.19 -6.31
C ILE A 14 20.35 -2.47 -7.35
N VAL A 15 20.23 -1.15 -7.44
CA VAL A 15 21.06 -0.32 -8.36
C VAL A 15 22.55 -0.45 -8.01
N PHE A 16 22.90 -0.40 -6.72
CA PHE A 16 24.26 -0.59 -6.25
C PHE A 16 24.82 -1.97 -6.63
N LEU A 17 24.03 -3.05 -6.42
CA LEU A 17 24.45 -4.41 -6.79
C LEU A 17 24.58 -4.59 -8.30
N ASN A 18 23.69 -4.01 -9.10
CA ASN A 18 23.81 -4.03 -10.55
C ASN A 18 25.09 -3.35 -11.02
N ARG A 19 25.47 -2.22 -10.39
CA ARG A 19 26.73 -1.53 -10.70
C ARG A 19 27.94 -2.40 -10.33
N ILE A 20 27.99 -2.95 -9.13
CA ILE A 20 29.07 -3.81 -8.68
C ILE A 20 29.19 -5.07 -9.56
N ASN A 21 28.09 -5.61 -10.04
CA ASN A 21 28.09 -6.80 -10.92
C ASN A 21 28.82 -6.56 -12.25
N THR A 22 29.07 -5.30 -12.62
CA THR A 22 29.89 -4.92 -13.80
C THR A 22 31.34 -4.64 -13.47
N GLU A 23 31.70 -4.50 -12.19
CA GLU A 23 33.06 -4.21 -11.73
C GLU A 23 33.88 -5.52 -11.62
N LYS A 24 35.19 -5.43 -11.85
CA LYS A 24 36.09 -6.57 -11.71
C LYS A 24 36.44 -6.89 -10.26
N ASP A 25 36.60 -5.83 -9.45
CA ASP A 25 37.02 -5.95 -8.07
C ASP A 25 35.79 -5.83 -7.16
N LEU A 26 35.42 -6.94 -6.51
CA LEU A 26 34.31 -6.98 -5.57
C LEU A 26 34.79 -6.61 -4.15
N PRO A 27 34.04 -5.80 -3.41
CA PRO A 27 34.35 -5.52 -2.02
C PRO A 27 34.37 -6.80 -1.17
N TYR A 28 35.41 -6.99 -0.37
CA TYR A 28 35.58 -8.20 0.45
C TYR A 28 34.41 -8.45 1.41
N ASN A 29 33.76 -7.38 1.92
CA ASN A 29 32.68 -7.45 2.91
C ASN A 29 31.31 -7.17 2.28
N LEU A 30 31.12 -7.38 0.98
CA LEU A 30 29.89 -7.00 0.28
C LEU A 30 28.62 -7.59 0.93
N VAL A 31 28.66 -8.87 1.27
CA VAL A 31 27.50 -9.57 1.88
C VAL A 31 27.19 -9.01 3.25
N ASP A 32 28.20 -8.79 4.08
CA ASP A 32 28.03 -8.24 5.44
C ASP A 32 27.52 -6.80 5.43
N ASP A 33 27.98 -5.99 4.48
CA ASP A 33 27.49 -4.61 4.30
C ASP A 33 26.00 -4.60 3.88
N ILE A 34 25.62 -5.50 2.98
CA ILE A 34 24.22 -5.64 2.57
C ILE A 34 23.36 -6.10 3.75
N ILE A 35 23.77 -7.13 4.46
CA ILE A 35 23.06 -7.65 5.64
C ILE A 35 22.91 -6.56 6.70
N SER A 36 23.97 -5.80 6.96
CA SER A 36 23.94 -4.69 7.92
C SER A 36 22.94 -3.59 7.56
N ARG A 37 22.80 -3.31 6.26
CA ARG A 37 21.80 -2.36 5.75
C ARG A 37 20.39 -2.93 5.86
N LEU A 38 20.18 -4.19 5.46
CA LEU A 38 18.87 -4.86 5.50
C LEU A 38 18.34 -5.01 6.94
N ARG A 39 19.20 -5.24 7.93
CA ARG A 39 18.81 -5.30 9.35
C ARG A 39 18.26 -3.98 9.90
N ARG A 40 18.54 -2.86 9.26
CA ARG A 40 18.00 -1.54 9.62
C ARG A 40 16.66 -1.23 8.94
N MET A 41 16.24 -2.08 8.02
CA MET A 41 15.00 -1.97 7.27
C MET A 41 13.99 -3.00 7.82
N ASP A 42 12.72 -2.81 7.52
CA ASP A 42 11.67 -3.77 7.86
C ASP A 42 11.65 -4.92 6.84
N ILE A 43 12.71 -5.73 6.86
CA ILE A 43 12.93 -6.84 5.91
C ILE A 43 12.68 -8.17 6.62
N SER A 44 12.10 -9.12 5.90
CA SER A 44 11.84 -10.46 6.44
C SER A 44 13.14 -11.17 6.84
N ASN A 45 13.11 -11.87 7.96
CA ASN A 45 14.24 -12.68 8.42
C ASN A 45 14.62 -13.79 7.41
N THR A 46 13.67 -14.25 6.60
CA THR A 46 13.90 -15.22 5.53
C THR A 46 14.77 -14.63 4.43
N THR A 47 14.50 -13.40 4.02
CA THR A 47 15.31 -12.66 3.03
C THR A 47 16.73 -12.41 3.55
N ILE A 48 16.89 -11.99 4.79
CA ILE A 48 18.21 -11.77 5.40
C ILE A 48 19.00 -13.09 5.44
N ARG A 49 18.38 -14.21 5.84
CA ARG A 49 19.03 -15.52 5.86
C ARG A 49 19.40 -16.02 4.45
N ALA A 50 18.51 -15.79 3.48
CA ALA A 50 18.79 -16.19 2.09
C ALA A 50 20.03 -15.46 1.57
N ILE A 51 20.19 -14.17 1.82
CA ILE A 51 21.36 -13.38 1.42
C ILE A 51 22.60 -13.81 2.21
N ALA A 52 22.48 -14.07 3.50
CA ALA A 52 23.60 -14.51 4.34
C ALA A 52 24.19 -15.86 3.90
N ASN A 53 23.41 -16.71 3.25
CA ASN A 53 23.87 -17.98 2.71
C ASN A 53 24.59 -17.86 1.36
N ILE A 54 24.57 -16.69 0.72
CA ILE A 54 25.26 -16.45 -0.54
C ILE A 54 26.74 -16.24 -0.27
N LYS A 55 27.58 -17.04 -0.94
CA LYS A 55 29.02 -16.93 -0.85
C LYS A 55 29.57 -16.12 -2.01
N ILE A 56 30.38 -15.12 -1.68
CA ILE A 56 31.21 -14.38 -2.65
C ILE A 56 32.66 -14.73 -2.37
N GLU A 57 33.36 -15.17 -3.40
CA GLU A 57 34.76 -15.53 -3.31
C GLU A 57 35.60 -14.25 -3.51
N SER A 58 36.56 -13.97 -2.62
CA SER A 58 37.44 -12.82 -2.79
C SER A 58 38.29 -12.95 -4.06
N THR A 59 38.24 -11.95 -4.91
CA THR A 59 39.12 -11.83 -6.08
C THR A 59 40.50 -11.33 -5.60
N GLY A 60 41.43 -12.25 -5.35
CA GLY A 60 42.81 -11.86 -5.09
C GLY A 60 43.53 -11.57 -6.42
N SER A 61 44.39 -10.57 -6.45
CA SER A 61 45.28 -10.33 -7.58
C SER A 61 46.30 -11.46 -7.67
N LEU A 62 46.08 -12.41 -8.59
CA LEU A 62 47.03 -13.44 -8.91
C LEU A 62 48.08 -12.94 -9.92
N PRO A 63 49.33 -13.42 -9.84
CA PRO A 63 50.34 -13.04 -10.82
C PRO A 63 49.92 -13.51 -12.23
N GLN A 64 50.08 -12.64 -13.21
CA GLN A 64 49.61 -12.77 -14.61
C GLN A 64 50.24 -13.92 -15.44
N TYR A 65 50.92 -14.90 -14.84
CA TYR A 65 51.85 -15.79 -15.58
C TYR A 65 51.33 -17.20 -15.91
N CYS A 66 50.10 -17.57 -15.58
CA CYS A 66 49.58 -18.90 -15.89
C CYS A 66 48.18 -18.85 -16.57
N ALA A 67 48.08 -19.36 -17.79
CA ALA A 67 46.82 -19.43 -18.54
C ALA A 67 45.73 -20.25 -17.81
N GLU A 68 46.12 -21.28 -17.05
CA GLU A 68 45.22 -22.10 -16.23
C GLU A 68 44.62 -21.28 -15.05
N LEU A 69 45.42 -20.39 -14.47
CA LEU A 69 44.97 -19.49 -13.42
C LEU A 69 43.99 -18.44 -13.95
N LEU A 70 44.17 -17.96 -15.18
CA LEU A 70 43.22 -17.05 -15.84
C LEU A 70 41.84 -17.67 -16.04
N HIS A 71 41.81 -18.94 -16.44
CA HIS A 71 40.55 -19.69 -16.58
C HIS A 71 39.85 -19.85 -15.23
N PHE A 72 40.59 -20.18 -14.18
CA PHE A 72 40.07 -20.29 -12.82
C PHE A 72 39.52 -18.96 -12.27
N GLU A 73 40.20 -17.86 -12.52
CA GLU A 73 39.71 -16.52 -12.15
C GLU A 73 38.43 -16.14 -12.90
N GLN A 74 38.37 -16.47 -14.19
CA GLN A 74 37.16 -16.20 -14.98
C GLN A 74 35.96 -17.03 -14.52
N GLU A 75 36.15 -18.28 -14.13
CA GLU A 75 35.09 -19.08 -13.52
C GLU A 75 34.65 -18.55 -12.18
N LYS A 76 35.58 -18.07 -11.36
CA LYS A 76 35.31 -17.44 -10.06
C LYS A 76 34.54 -16.15 -10.23
N GLU A 77 34.93 -15.30 -11.17
CA GLU A 77 34.17 -14.08 -11.52
C GLU A 77 32.75 -14.42 -11.95
N ASN A 78 32.57 -15.43 -12.79
CA ASN A 78 31.26 -15.89 -13.23
C ASN A 78 30.41 -16.43 -12.07
N ARG A 79 31.00 -17.15 -11.11
CA ARG A 79 30.27 -17.57 -9.89
C ARG A 79 29.85 -16.38 -9.05
N ASN A 80 30.73 -15.42 -8.84
CA ASN A 80 30.42 -14.20 -8.09
C ASN A 80 29.30 -13.39 -8.75
N ARG A 81 29.32 -13.23 -10.07
CA ARG A 81 28.26 -12.55 -10.82
C ARG A 81 26.92 -13.26 -10.65
N ARG A 82 26.87 -14.59 -10.67
CA ARG A 82 25.66 -15.37 -10.39
C ARG A 82 25.18 -15.16 -8.96
N SER A 83 26.09 -15.12 -7.99
CA SER A 83 25.78 -14.86 -6.58
C SER A 83 25.18 -13.46 -6.39
N ILE A 84 25.74 -12.43 -7.03
CA ILE A 84 25.21 -11.06 -7.00
C ILE A 84 23.82 -11.02 -7.67
N GLN A 85 23.67 -11.68 -8.81
CA GLN A 85 22.38 -11.75 -9.50
C GLN A 85 21.29 -12.41 -8.62
N SER A 86 21.64 -13.48 -7.91
CA SER A 86 20.73 -14.12 -6.94
C SER A 86 20.33 -13.16 -5.80
N MET A 87 21.27 -12.35 -5.29
CA MET A 87 20.94 -11.33 -4.29
C MET A 87 19.96 -10.31 -4.85
N ILE A 88 20.18 -9.83 -6.07
CA ILE A 88 19.28 -8.88 -6.73
C ILE A 88 17.87 -9.46 -6.86
N GLU A 89 17.74 -10.72 -7.26
CA GLU A 89 16.43 -11.38 -7.39
C GLU A 89 15.71 -11.50 -6.05
N ILE A 90 16.44 -11.90 -5.00
CA ILE A 90 15.87 -11.98 -3.64
C ILE A 90 15.38 -10.59 -3.18
N LEU A 91 16.15 -9.53 -3.41
CA LEU A 91 15.75 -8.16 -3.04
C LEU A 91 14.55 -7.67 -3.85
N LYS A 92 14.44 -8.03 -5.14
CA LYS A 92 13.26 -7.71 -5.96
C LYS A 92 11.99 -8.39 -5.45
N VAL A 93 12.08 -9.65 -5.03
CA VAL A 93 10.94 -10.37 -4.44
C VAL A 93 10.48 -9.69 -3.15
N GLU A 94 11.43 -9.29 -2.29
CA GLU A 94 11.10 -8.57 -1.06
C GLU A 94 10.49 -7.19 -1.34
N GLN A 95 11.00 -6.48 -2.33
CA GLN A 95 10.45 -5.19 -2.77
C GLN A 95 9.00 -5.34 -3.25
N GLU A 96 8.72 -6.37 -4.03
CA GLU A 96 7.38 -6.65 -4.52
C GLU A 96 6.41 -6.99 -3.37
N ARG A 97 6.89 -7.72 -2.36
CA ARG A 97 6.12 -7.97 -1.13
C ARG A 97 5.69 -6.67 -0.45
N HIS A 98 6.60 -5.71 -0.30
CA HIS A 98 6.28 -4.41 0.30
C HIS A 98 5.30 -3.59 -0.54
N LYS A 99 5.40 -3.65 -1.88
CA LYS A 99 4.43 -3.00 -2.78
C LYS A 99 3.03 -3.59 -2.62
N GLN A 100 2.93 -4.92 -2.51
CA GLN A 100 1.64 -5.59 -2.32
C GLN A 100 0.98 -5.20 -1.00
N ILE A 101 1.76 -5.12 0.10
CA ILE A 101 1.24 -4.66 1.39
C ILE A 101 0.69 -3.23 1.28
N LEU A 102 1.40 -2.35 0.59
CA LEU A 102 0.99 -0.96 0.41
C LEU A 102 -0.32 -0.83 -0.38
N ILE A 103 -0.46 -1.63 -1.45
CA ILE A 103 -1.70 -1.71 -2.24
C ILE A 103 -2.87 -2.25 -1.38
N GLU A 104 -2.60 -3.21 -0.51
CA GLU A 104 -3.62 -3.79 0.36
C GLU A 104 -4.08 -2.81 1.45
N GLU A 105 -3.16 -2.05 2.04
CA GLU A 105 -3.47 -0.96 2.97
C GLU A 105 -4.30 0.15 2.31
N GLU A 106 -3.97 0.55 1.08
CA GLU A 106 -4.75 1.54 0.33
C GLU A 106 -6.18 1.04 0.02
N LYS A 107 -6.32 -0.22 -0.38
CA LYS A 107 -7.64 -0.85 -0.59
C LYS A 107 -8.46 -0.86 0.68
N GLN A 108 -7.83 -1.19 1.81
CA GLN A 108 -8.52 -1.25 3.09
C GLN A 108 -9.03 0.13 3.53
N LYS A 109 -8.22 1.18 3.37
CA LYS A 109 -8.63 2.56 3.61
C LYS A 109 -9.80 2.99 2.71
N ALA A 110 -9.75 2.63 1.43
CA ALA A 110 -10.82 2.95 0.49
C ALA A 110 -12.15 2.24 0.87
N ILE A 111 -12.09 1.00 1.34
CA ILE A 111 -13.27 0.25 1.83
C ILE A 111 -13.83 0.90 3.11
N GLU A 112 -12.97 1.30 4.05
CA GLU A 112 -13.40 1.99 5.26
C GLU A 112 -14.09 3.33 4.95
N GLU A 113 -13.56 4.06 3.98
CA GLU A 113 -14.13 5.33 3.55
C GLU A 113 -15.49 5.15 2.85
N GLN A 114 -15.62 4.13 2.01
CA GLN A 114 -16.88 3.75 1.40
C GLN A 114 -17.93 3.33 2.44
N THR A 115 -17.53 2.55 3.45
CA THR A 115 -18.42 2.11 4.53
C THR A 115 -18.96 3.32 5.34
N LYS A 116 -18.08 4.28 5.68
CA LYS A 116 -18.49 5.52 6.34
C LYS A 116 -19.45 6.34 5.49
N ASN A 117 -19.20 6.43 4.19
CA ASN A 117 -20.10 7.14 3.28
C ASN A 117 -21.48 6.47 3.18
N LEU A 118 -21.54 5.14 3.16
CA LEU A 118 -22.80 4.41 3.18
C LEU A 118 -23.56 4.63 4.48
N GLU A 119 -22.91 4.59 5.64
CA GLU A 119 -23.54 4.88 6.93
C GLU A 119 -24.11 6.31 6.99
N LEU A 120 -23.40 7.29 6.43
CA LEU A 120 -23.87 8.66 6.35
C LEU A 120 -25.10 8.78 5.42
N GLN A 121 -25.10 8.08 4.29
CA GLN A 121 -26.25 8.05 3.38
C GLN A 121 -27.46 7.39 4.04
N GLU A 122 -27.28 6.28 4.75
CA GLU A 122 -28.37 5.63 5.48
C GLU A 122 -28.99 6.55 6.55
N LYS A 123 -28.18 7.29 7.30
CA LYS A 123 -28.63 8.29 8.26
C LYS A 123 -29.43 9.39 7.57
N ALA A 124 -28.89 9.95 6.47
CA ALA A 124 -29.58 10.98 5.71
C ALA A 124 -30.94 10.51 5.14
N ILE A 125 -31.01 9.27 4.65
CA ILE A 125 -32.26 8.67 4.18
C ILE A 125 -33.25 8.47 5.33
N ALA A 126 -32.79 8.06 6.52
CA ALA A 126 -33.63 7.91 7.69
C ALA A 126 -34.21 9.25 8.14
N GLU A 127 -33.40 10.31 8.22
CA GLU A 127 -33.83 11.69 8.54
C GLU A 127 -34.81 12.22 7.51
N GLN A 128 -34.56 11.99 6.22
CA GLN A 128 -35.47 12.42 5.16
C GLN A 128 -36.83 11.70 5.23
N LYS A 129 -36.85 10.41 5.58
CA LYS A 129 -38.09 9.66 5.80
C LYS A 129 -38.89 10.23 6.99
N GLU A 130 -38.19 10.60 8.05
CA GLU A 130 -38.85 11.21 9.23
C GLU A 130 -39.38 12.60 8.94
N ALA A 131 -38.61 13.44 8.25
CA ALA A 131 -39.05 14.76 7.78
C ALA A 131 -40.27 14.66 6.85
N ASN A 132 -40.29 13.71 5.93
CA ASN A 132 -41.44 13.47 5.07
C ASN A 132 -42.68 13.01 5.85
N ARG A 133 -42.50 12.22 6.91
CA ARG A 133 -43.59 11.79 7.80
C ARG A 133 -44.19 12.95 8.56
N ILE A 134 -43.35 13.87 9.06
CA ILE A 134 -43.77 15.10 9.74
C ILE A 134 -44.49 16.02 8.75
N SER A 135 -43.95 16.22 7.57
CA SER A 135 -44.55 17.04 6.52
C SER A 135 -45.97 16.54 6.12
N LYS A 136 -46.11 15.23 5.92
CA LYS A 136 -47.41 14.61 5.64
C LYS A 136 -48.43 14.88 6.77
N ARG A 137 -48.02 14.77 8.03
CA ARG A 137 -48.90 15.07 9.17
C ARG A 137 -49.30 16.57 9.20
N ALA A 138 -48.35 17.47 8.95
CA ALA A 138 -48.63 18.91 8.88
C ALA A 138 -49.61 19.22 7.76
N LEU A 139 -49.50 18.63 6.59
CA LEU A 139 -50.46 18.75 5.48
C LEU A 139 -51.86 18.27 5.88
N TRP A 140 -51.98 17.14 6.58
CA TRP A 140 -53.27 16.66 7.10
C TRP A 140 -53.91 17.62 8.08
N PHE A 141 -53.13 18.15 9.02
CA PHE A 141 -53.67 19.17 9.97
C PHE A 141 -54.09 20.45 9.25
N SER A 142 -53.34 20.91 8.26
CA SER A 142 -53.70 22.07 7.44
C SER A 142 -54.98 21.82 6.66
N ALA A 143 -55.15 20.66 6.07
CA ALA A 143 -56.38 20.31 5.35
C ALA A 143 -57.60 20.27 6.29
N ILE A 144 -57.47 19.69 7.49
CA ILE A 144 -58.56 19.70 8.50
C ILE A 144 -58.89 21.12 8.94
N ALA A 145 -57.88 21.99 9.21
CA ALA A 145 -58.09 23.36 9.59
C ALA A 145 -58.81 24.18 8.50
N THR A 146 -58.47 23.93 7.24
CA THR A 146 -59.14 24.59 6.09
C THR A 146 -60.58 24.18 5.99
N VAL A 147 -60.90 22.91 6.15
CA VAL A 147 -62.29 22.40 6.12
C VAL A 147 -63.11 23.00 7.30
N ALA A 148 -62.50 23.01 8.50
CA ALA A 148 -63.18 23.60 9.67
C ALA A 148 -63.46 25.13 9.49
N SER A 149 -62.53 25.87 8.87
CA SER A 149 -62.71 27.28 8.54
C SER A 149 -63.82 27.52 7.54
N VAL A 150 -63.91 26.68 6.51
CA VAL A 150 -65.01 26.77 5.53
C VAL A 150 -66.37 26.49 6.19
N ILE A 151 -66.48 25.48 7.05
CA ILE A 151 -67.70 25.17 7.78
C ILE A 151 -68.09 26.32 8.70
N ALA A 152 -67.15 26.87 9.44
CA ALA A 152 -67.41 28.06 10.31
C ALA A 152 -67.92 29.28 9.53
N THR A 153 -67.35 29.54 8.35
CA THR A 153 -67.79 30.59 7.44
C THR A 153 -69.23 30.39 6.95
N VAL A 154 -69.55 29.17 6.55
CA VAL A 154 -70.92 28.84 6.10
C VAL A 154 -71.92 29.01 7.24
N ILE A 155 -71.62 28.55 8.46
CA ILE A 155 -72.46 28.68 9.61
C ILE A 155 -72.70 30.22 9.94
N SER A 156 -71.59 30.98 9.86
CA SER A 156 -71.74 32.45 10.10
C SER A 156 -72.60 33.13 9.07
N ILE A 157 -72.57 32.78 7.82
CA ILE A 157 -73.43 33.30 6.76
C ILE A 157 -74.88 32.93 7.02
N ILE A 158 -75.16 31.69 7.38
CA ILE A 158 -76.53 31.22 7.70
C ILE A 158 -77.11 31.96 8.91
N ALA A 159 -76.26 32.26 9.92
CA ALA A 159 -76.68 32.99 11.09
C ALA A 159 -76.99 34.48 10.81
N LEU A 160 -76.43 35.08 9.77
CA LEU A 160 -76.67 36.44 9.32
C LEU A 160 -77.97 36.59 8.51
N TYR A 161 -78.48 35.52 7.94
CA TYR A 161 -79.74 35.53 7.16
C TYR A 161 -80.98 35.11 7.96
N LYS A 162 -80.86 34.91 9.25
CA LYS A 162 -81.94 34.66 10.19
C LYS A 162 -82.24 35.89 11.04
#